data_0bf3b56801be1e246629ea0a6407b4c5
#
_entry.id   0bf3b56801be1e246629ea0a6407b4c5
#
_cell.length_a   1.000
_cell.length_b   1.000
_cell.length_c   1.000
_cell.angle_alpha   90.00
_cell.angle_beta   90.00
_cell.angle_gamma   90.00
#
_symmetry.space_group_name_H-M   'P 1'
#
loop_
_entity.id
_entity.type
_entity.pdbx_description
1 polymer ?
#
loop_
_entity_poly.entity_id
_entity_poly.type
_entity_poly.pdbx_seq_one_letter_code
_entity_poly.pdbx_strand_id
1 'polypeptide(L)'
;MRRDLLTAAIAVVVMTVVLGVVYPLAITGISQVVVPGKANGSKVSIDGRVVGSSLIGQDFEGKPAYFQSRPSATEYSGDVTYFSNLGPNSVEAREAVRKNLAAYMAREKPYDRGLSKDQVPVDAVTESASGVDPHISQANAWIQAHRIAAVRGLPLAKVDDLISAHTDGRFLGLLGEPGVNVLQLNIAVEKEAPLR
;
A
#
# COMPACT_ATOMS: atom_id res chain seq x y z
N MET A 1 -2.37 53.78 -1.89
CA MET A 1 -3.27 53.02 -0.99
C MET A 1 -4.57 52.54 -1.67
N ARG A 2 -5.53 53.39 -2.10
CA ARG A 2 -6.78 52.89 -2.71
C ARG A 2 -6.53 52.08 -4.00
N ARG A 3 -5.65 52.56 -4.88
CA ARG A 3 -5.27 51.83 -6.11
C ARG A 3 -4.61 50.49 -5.79
N ASP A 4 -3.72 50.45 -4.81
CA ASP A 4 -3.00 49.26 -4.44
C ASP A 4 -3.95 48.21 -3.83
N LEU A 5 -4.90 48.63 -3.00
CA LEU A 5 -5.95 47.77 -2.46
C LEU A 5 -6.87 47.22 -3.57
N LEU A 6 -7.26 48.05 -4.53
CA LEU A 6 -8.07 47.58 -5.66
C LEU A 6 -7.28 46.57 -6.53
N THR A 7 -6.02 46.88 -6.84
CA THR A 7 -5.15 45.98 -7.60
C THR A 7 -4.95 44.65 -6.86
N ALA A 8 -4.71 44.70 -5.55
CA ALA A 8 -4.57 43.48 -4.75
C ALA A 8 -5.86 42.66 -4.74
N ALA A 9 -7.03 43.32 -4.56
CA ALA A 9 -8.31 42.61 -4.60
C ALA A 9 -8.58 41.95 -5.96
N ILE A 10 -8.31 42.66 -7.07
CA ILE A 10 -8.44 42.12 -8.43
C ILE A 10 -7.47 40.94 -8.61
N ALA A 11 -6.22 41.09 -8.19
CA ALA A 11 -5.23 40.03 -8.30
C ALA A 11 -5.65 38.77 -7.55
N VAL A 12 -6.16 38.91 -6.31
CA VAL A 12 -6.67 37.77 -5.53
C VAL A 12 -7.85 37.11 -6.25
N VAL A 13 -8.81 37.86 -6.73
CA VAL A 13 -9.97 37.32 -7.46
C VAL A 13 -9.52 36.58 -8.73
N VAL A 14 -8.67 37.21 -9.55
CA VAL A 14 -8.16 36.63 -10.79
C VAL A 14 -7.40 35.33 -10.48
N MET A 15 -6.48 35.33 -9.52
CA MET A 15 -5.71 34.14 -9.16
C MET A 15 -6.58 33.03 -8.55
N THR A 16 -7.61 33.42 -7.78
CA THR A 16 -8.60 32.44 -7.27
C THR A 16 -9.35 31.77 -8.42
N VAL A 17 -9.81 32.53 -9.40
CA VAL A 17 -10.49 31.96 -10.58
C VAL A 17 -9.54 31.08 -11.40
N VAL A 18 -8.35 31.57 -11.70
CA VAL A 18 -7.36 30.84 -12.52
C VAL A 18 -6.90 29.57 -11.83
N LEU A 19 -6.44 29.66 -10.57
CA LEU A 19 -5.85 28.52 -9.85
C LEU A 19 -6.87 27.67 -9.12
N GLY A 20 -8.01 28.25 -8.71
CA GLY A 20 -9.04 27.53 -7.97
C GLY A 20 -10.15 26.92 -8.85
N VAL A 21 -10.32 27.42 -10.07
CA VAL A 21 -11.37 26.92 -10.97
C VAL A 21 -10.80 26.43 -12.30
N VAL A 22 -10.19 27.33 -13.07
CA VAL A 22 -9.76 26.99 -14.45
C VAL A 22 -8.71 25.89 -14.47
N TYR A 23 -7.66 26.04 -13.68
CA TYR A 23 -6.57 25.05 -13.64
C TYR A 23 -7.04 23.67 -13.14
N PRO A 24 -7.75 23.52 -12.00
CA PRO A 24 -8.22 22.20 -11.57
C PRO A 24 -9.17 21.53 -12.57
N LEU A 25 -10.08 22.28 -13.19
CA LEU A 25 -11.00 21.73 -14.18
C LEU A 25 -10.28 21.31 -15.46
N ALA A 26 -9.30 22.10 -15.92
CA ALA A 26 -8.49 21.74 -17.08
C ALA A 26 -7.69 20.46 -16.83
N ILE A 27 -7.01 20.35 -15.69
CA ILE A 27 -6.26 19.12 -15.32
C ILE A 27 -7.19 17.93 -15.17
N THR A 28 -8.35 18.10 -14.53
CA THR A 28 -9.36 17.04 -14.41
C THR A 28 -9.82 16.57 -15.79
N GLY A 29 -10.17 17.50 -16.69
CA GLY A 29 -10.59 17.15 -18.05
C GLY A 29 -9.51 16.38 -18.83
N ILE A 30 -8.26 16.84 -18.78
CA ILE A 30 -7.13 16.16 -19.41
C ILE A 30 -6.95 14.77 -18.82
N SER A 31 -6.96 14.65 -17.48
CA SER A 31 -6.74 13.38 -16.79
C SER A 31 -7.84 12.37 -17.09
N GLN A 32 -9.10 12.80 -17.22
CA GLN A 32 -10.22 11.92 -17.59
C GLN A 32 -10.09 11.37 -19.01
N VAL A 33 -9.43 12.09 -19.91
CA VAL A 33 -9.18 11.63 -21.30
C VAL A 33 -7.95 10.74 -21.38
N VAL A 34 -6.85 11.16 -20.74
CA VAL A 34 -5.54 10.51 -20.91
C VAL A 34 -5.37 9.29 -20.00
N VAL A 35 -5.83 9.37 -18.73
CA VAL A 35 -5.62 8.34 -17.70
C VAL A 35 -6.88 8.13 -16.84
N PRO A 36 -8.04 7.79 -17.43
CA PRO A 36 -9.33 7.75 -16.72
C PRO A 36 -9.31 6.81 -15.51
N GLY A 37 -8.63 5.67 -15.58
CA GLY A 37 -8.51 4.74 -14.47
C GLY A 37 -7.84 5.37 -13.24
N LYS A 38 -6.71 6.07 -13.46
CA LYS A 38 -5.98 6.77 -12.40
C LYS A 38 -6.76 7.98 -11.89
N ALA A 39 -7.35 8.76 -12.81
CA ALA A 39 -8.17 9.92 -12.46
C ALA A 39 -9.37 9.58 -11.58
N ASN A 40 -9.89 8.35 -11.67
CA ASN A 40 -11.01 7.85 -10.88
C ASN A 40 -10.57 6.96 -9.69
N GLY A 41 -9.31 7.05 -9.26
CA GLY A 41 -8.81 6.43 -8.04
C GLY A 41 -8.34 4.98 -8.18
N SER A 42 -7.93 4.55 -9.40
CA SER A 42 -7.32 3.24 -9.65
C SER A 42 -8.12 2.07 -9.02
N LYS A 43 -9.43 2.10 -9.18
CA LYS A 43 -10.35 1.13 -8.58
C LYS A 43 -10.09 -0.28 -9.09
N VAL A 44 -10.09 -1.23 -8.18
CA VAL A 44 -9.99 -2.67 -8.46
C VAL A 44 -11.35 -3.29 -8.31
N SER A 45 -11.77 -4.08 -9.31
CA SER A 45 -13.09 -4.72 -9.32
C SER A 45 -12.97 -6.22 -9.55
N ILE A 46 -13.84 -7.00 -8.88
CA ILE A 46 -14.04 -8.43 -9.10
C ILE A 46 -15.52 -8.61 -9.47
N ASP A 47 -15.78 -9.28 -10.57
CA ASP A 47 -17.14 -9.56 -11.07
C ASP A 47 -18.03 -8.30 -11.14
N GLY A 48 -17.45 -7.18 -11.59
CA GLY A 48 -18.13 -5.89 -11.72
C GLY A 48 -18.34 -5.12 -10.41
N ARG A 49 -17.96 -5.69 -9.25
CA ARG A 49 -18.05 -5.03 -7.95
C ARG A 49 -16.70 -4.44 -7.55
N VAL A 50 -16.66 -3.17 -7.21
CA VAL A 50 -15.44 -2.53 -6.68
C VAL A 50 -15.10 -3.12 -5.31
N VAL A 51 -13.89 -3.67 -5.18
CA VAL A 51 -13.37 -4.29 -3.94
C VAL A 51 -12.31 -3.44 -3.26
N GLY A 52 -11.79 -2.41 -3.92
CA GLY A 52 -10.80 -1.50 -3.36
C GLY A 52 -10.15 -0.62 -4.42
N SER A 53 -9.03 -0.03 -4.05
CA SER A 53 -8.14 0.72 -4.94
C SER A 53 -6.74 0.11 -4.88
N SER A 54 -6.04 0.07 -6.01
CA SER A 54 -4.63 -0.36 -6.03
C SER A 54 -3.68 0.61 -5.32
N LEU A 55 -4.17 1.80 -4.97
CA LEU A 55 -3.41 2.84 -4.26
C LEU A 55 -3.60 2.80 -2.74
N ILE A 56 -4.53 2.01 -2.24
CA ILE A 56 -4.90 1.97 -0.82
C ILE A 56 -4.81 0.53 -0.33
N GLY A 57 -3.95 0.30 0.65
CA GLY A 57 -3.83 -0.97 1.34
C GLY A 57 -5.10 -1.34 2.09
N GLN A 58 -5.25 -2.62 2.38
CA GLN A 58 -6.37 -3.16 3.14
C GLN A 58 -5.87 -4.01 4.29
N ASP A 59 -6.69 -4.13 5.33
CA ASP A 59 -6.41 -4.98 6.46
C ASP A 59 -6.72 -6.44 6.13
N PHE A 60 -5.68 -7.26 6.19
CA PHE A 60 -5.77 -8.72 6.10
C PHE A 60 -5.33 -9.40 7.41
N GLU A 61 -5.18 -8.65 8.51
CA GLU A 61 -4.76 -9.20 9.80
C GLU A 61 -5.75 -10.29 10.26
N GLY A 62 -5.20 -11.35 10.86
CA GLY A 62 -6.00 -12.50 11.30
C GLY A 62 -6.50 -13.42 10.17
N LYS A 63 -6.18 -13.14 8.91
CA LYS A 63 -6.57 -13.97 7.75
C LYS A 63 -5.35 -14.73 7.19
N PRO A 64 -5.04 -15.93 7.68
CA PRO A 64 -3.79 -16.64 7.34
C PRO A 64 -3.68 -17.01 5.86
N ALA A 65 -4.80 -17.08 5.15
CA ALA A 65 -4.86 -17.42 3.74
C ALA A 65 -4.55 -16.24 2.80
N TYR A 66 -4.25 -15.05 3.34
CA TYR A 66 -3.93 -13.83 2.57
C TYR A 66 -2.56 -13.28 2.95
N PHE A 67 -1.89 -12.65 1.98
CA PHE A 67 -0.72 -11.83 2.26
C PHE A 67 -1.12 -10.67 3.16
N GLN A 68 -0.29 -10.39 4.15
CA GLN A 68 -0.50 -9.31 5.10
C GLN A 68 0.22 -8.06 4.62
N SER A 69 -0.44 -6.93 4.81
CA SER A 69 0.13 -5.61 4.57
C SER A 69 1.14 -5.22 5.68
N ARG A 70 1.74 -4.03 5.57
CA ARG A 70 2.59 -3.46 6.62
C ARG A 70 1.78 -3.17 7.89
N PRO A 71 2.41 -3.05 9.07
CA PRO A 71 1.73 -2.51 10.24
C PRO A 71 1.14 -1.12 9.95
N SER A 72 -0.08 -0.86 10.41
CA SER A 72 -0.81 0.38 10.19
C SER A 72 -1.31 0.96 11.51
N ALA A 73 -1.07 2.26 11.74
CA ALA A 73 -1.62 2.97 12.89
C ALA A 73 -3.10 3.34 12.74
N THR A 74 -3.68 3.17 11.53
CA THR A 74 -5.08 3.47 11.22
C THR A 74 -5.91 2.21 10.95
N GLU A 75 -5.30 1.02 11.14
CA GLU A 75 -5.95 -0.26 10.82
C GLU A 75 -6.54 -0.29 9.40
N TYR A 76 -5.89 0.43 8.46
CA TYR A 76 -6.33 0.57 7.07
C TYR A 76 -7.74 1.14 6.89
N SER A 77 -8.21 2.02 7.77
CA SER A 77 -9.56 2.61 7.69
C SER A 77 -9.84 3.32 6.36
N GLY A 78 -8.79 3.85 5.72
CA GLY A 78 -8.87 4.46 4.38
C GLY A 78 -9.46 5.88 4.34
N ASP A 79 -10.02 6.36 5.42
CA ASP A 79 -10.60 7.71 5.57
C ASP A 79 -9.64 8.70 6.23
N VAL A 80 -8.54 8.18 6.82
CA VAL A 80 -7.47 8.99 7.42
C VAL A 80 -6.11 8.47 7.00
N THR A 81 -5.13 9.36 6.98
CA THR A 81 -3.71 9.03 6.86
C THR A 81 -2.99 9.49 8.12
N TYR A 82 -2.38 8.54 8.82
CA TYR A 82 -1.72 8.80 10.09
C TYR A 82 -0.64 7.76 10.36
N PHE A 83 0.39 8.16 11.08
CA PHE A 83 1.34 7.24 11.72
C PHE A 83 1.80 7.82 13.06
N SER A 84 2.41 6.99 13.90
CA SER A 84 2.70 7.31 15.30
C SER A 84 3.65 8.49 15.50
N ASN A 85 4.39 8.92 14.47
CA ASN A 85 5.39 10.01 14.52
C ASN A 85 6.47 9.82 15.61
N LEU A 86 6.74 8.58 16.00
CA LEU A 86 7.74 8.26 17.01
C LEU A 86 9.14 8.51 16.48
N GLY A 87 9.97 9.18 17.27
CA GLY A 87 11.36 9.38 16.92
C GLY A 87 12.17 8.07 16.91
N PRO A 88 13.22 7.97 16.10
CA PRO A 88 13.99 6.72 15.94
C PRO A 88 14.67 6.26 17.25
N ASN A 89 14.86 7.17 18.20
CA ASN A 89 15.47 6.90 19.50
C ASN A 89 14.43 6.69 20.61
N SER A 90 13.12 6.73 20.33
CA SER A 90 12.10 6.55 21.36
C SER A 90 12.05 5.10 21.83
N VAL A 91 11.71 4.92 23.09
CA VAL A 91 11.51 3.59 23.70
C VAL A 91 10.28 2.94 23.06
N GLU A 92 9.21 3.72 22.87
CA GLU A 92 7.94 3.29 22.29
C GLU A 92 8.13 2.75 20.86
N ALA A 93 8.93 3.41 20.02
CA ALA A 93 9.23 2.93 18.67
C ALA A 93 9.92 1.57 18.71
N ARG A 94 10.89 1.39 19.60
CA ARG A 94 11.60 0.11 19.75
C ARG A 94 10.69 -0.99 20.27
N GLU A 95 9.81 -0.68 21.20
CA GLU A 95 8.83 -1.65 21.73
C GLU A 95 7.81 -2.05 20.67
N ALA A 96 7.29 -1.09 19.88
CA ALA A 96 6.41 -1.37 18.77
C ALA A 96 7.06 -2.31 17.74
N VAL A 97 8.29 -2.03 17.31
CA VAL A 97 9.05 -2.89 16.39
C VAL A 97 9.28 -4.29 16.99
N ARG A 98 9.63 -4.40 18.27
CA ARG A 98 9.81 -5.70 18.93
C ARG A 98 8.51 -6.51 19.00
N LYS A 99 7.39 -5.84 19.30
CA LYS A 99 6.05 -6.45 19.32
C LYS A 99 5.69 -6.96 17.93
N ASN A 100 5.85 -6.13 16.90
CA ASN A 100 5.55 -6.48 15.51
C ASN A 100 6.44 -7.63 15.03
N LEU A 101 7.75 -7.61 15.37
CA LEU A 101 8.66 -8.71 15.03
C LEU A 101 8.24 -10.02 15.70
N ALA A 102 7.85 -9.98 16.97
CA ALA A 102 7.37 -11.18 17.67
C ALA A 102 6.10 -11.73 17.01
N ALA A 103 5.13 -10.88 16.68
CA ALA A 103 3.91 -11.26 15.99
C ALA A 103 4.18 -11.82 14.58
N TYR A 104 5.07 -11.17 13.82
CA TYR A 104 5.49 -11.64 12.49
C TYR A 104 6.12 -13.03 12.57
N MET A 105 7.08 -13.22 13.49
CA MET A 105 7.74 -14.52 13.69
C MET A 105 6.74 -15.60 14.12
N ALA A 106 5.81 -15.28 15.02
CA ALA A 106 4.78 -16.24 15.45
C ALA A 106 3.88 -16.68 14.28
N ARG A 107 3.62 -15.79 13.33
CA ARG A 107 2.78 -16.05 12.16
C ARG A 107 3.52 -16.84 11.07
N GLU A 108 4.76 -16.49 10.73
CA GLU A 108 5.46 -17.03 9.56
C GLU A 108 6.36 -18.23 9.88
N LYS A 109 7.03 -18.26 11.04
CA LYS A 109 7.96 -19.32 11.41
C LYS A 109 7.38 -20.76 11.44
N PRO A 110 6.10 -21.01 11.74
CA PRO A 110 5.50 -22.33 11.63
C PRO A 110 5.56 -22.92 10.22
N TYR A 111 5.61 -22.08 9.18
CA TYR A 111 5.61 -22.45 7.77
C TYR A 111 7.00 -22.42 7.15
N ASP A 112 7.92 -21.65 7.73
CA ASP A 112 9.35 -21.61 7.37
C ASP A 112 10.21 -21.77 8.64
N ARG A 113 10.59 -23.01 8.93
CA ARG A 113 11.40 -23.35 10.12
C ARG A 113 12.80 -22.73 10.10
N GLY A 114 13.31 -22.39 8.90
CA GLY A 114 14.61 -21.73 8.69
C GLY A 114 14.59 -20.25 8.99
N LEU A 115 13.42 -19.61 9.07
CA LEU A 115 13.30 -18.17 9.28
C LEU A 115 13.92 -17.71 10.58
N SER A 116 14.84 -16.76 10.50
CA SER A 116 15.48 -16.08 11.64
C SER A 116 15.06 -14.61 11.69
N LYS A 117 15.21 -13.96 12.85
CA LYS A 117 14.78 -12.56 13.05
C LYS A 117 15.51 -11.57 12.15
N ASP A 118 16.74 -11.85 11.82
CA ASP A 118 17.62 -10.99 10.99
C ASP A 118 17.25 -11.04 9.50
N GLN A 119 16.46 -12.01 9.09
CA GLN A 119 15.92 -12.13 7.74
C GLN A 119 14.61 -11.35 7.55
N VAL A 120 13.98 -10.92 8.66
CA VAL A 120 12.71 -10.17 8.59
C VAL A 120 12.99 -8.76 8.10
N PRO A 121 12.42 -8.36 6.95
CA PRO A 121 12.64 -7.03 6.39
C PRO A 121 11.95 -5.95 7.23
N VAL A 122 12.49 -4.74 7.13
CA VAL A 122 12.07 -3.60 7.97
C VAL A 122 10.59 -3.26 7.77
N ASP A 123 10.09 -3.32 6.54
CA ASP A 123 8.69 -3.04 6.21
C ASP A 123 7.70 -4.02 6.84
N ALA A 124 8.15 -5.22 7.20
CA ALA A 124 7.31 -6.21 7.88
C ALA A 124 7.01 -5.85 9.35
N VAL A 125 7.80 -4.96 9.95
CA VAL A 125 7.75 -4.65 11.39
C VAL A 125 7.61 -3.16 11.70
N THR A 126 7.74 -2.29 10.71
CA THR A 126 7.59 -0.84 10.86
C THR A 126 6.28 -0.36 10.27
N GLU A 127 5.63 0.57 10.97
CA GLU A 127 4.39 1.18 10.48
C GLU A 127 4.59 1.89 9.14
N SER A 128 3.55 1.83 8.31
CA SER A 128 3.43 2.66 7.13
C SER A 128 3.25 4.12 7.53
N ALA A 129 3.99 5.04 6.90
CA ALA A 129 3.88 6.48 7.18
C ALA A 129 2.52 7.07 6.76
N SER A 130 1.81 6.44 5.83
CA SER A 130 0.45 6.83 5.44
C SER A 130 -0.64 6.09 6.23
N GLY A 131 -0.29 4.95 6.84
CA GLY A 131 -1.25 4.01 7.44
C GLY A 131 -2.04 3.19 6.41
N VAL A 132 -1.89 3.48 5.10
CA VAL A 132 -2.66 2.85 4.02
C VAL A 132 -1.79 2.40 2.83
N ASP A 133 -0.50 2.15 3.06
CA ASP A 133 0.45 1.71 2.03
C ASP A 133 0.00 0.36 1.42
N PRO A 134 -0.27 0.29 0.11
CA PRO A 134 -0.70 -0.95 -0.53
C PRO A 134 0.44 -1.94 -0.79
N HIS A 135 1.70 -1.55 -0.58
CA HIS A 135 2.85 -2.35 -0.97
C HIS A 135 3.61 -2.92 0.23
N ILE A 136 4.21 -4.06 0.00
CA ILE A 136 5.25 -4.67 0.84
C ILE A 136 6.50 -4.93 0.00
N SER A 137 7.65 -5.08 0.64
CA SER A 137 8.87 -5.48 -0.07
C SER A 137 8.75 -6.90 -0.65
N GLN A 138 9.48 -7.20 -1.72
CA GLN A 138 9.56 -8.56 -2.26
C GLN A 138 10.07 -9.55 -1.20
N ALA A 139 11.04 -9.15 -0.38
CA ALA A 139 11.57 -9.98 0.69
C ALA A 139 10.47 -10.36 1.70
N ASN A 140 9.61 -9.40 2.07
CA ASN A 140 8.45 -9.66 2.92
C ASN A 140 7.45 -10.62 2.27
N ALA A 141 7.16 -10.42 0.98
CA ALA A 141 6.25 -11.28 0.24
C ALA A 141 6.77 -12.72 0.15
N TRP A 142 8.06 -12.93 -0.14
CA TRP A 142 8.66 -14.27 -0.22
C TRP A 142 8.64 -15.01 1.12
N ILE A 143 8.86 -14.34 2.24
CA ILE A 143 8.72 -14.99 3.56
C ILE A 143 7.27 -15.45 3.76
N GLN A 144 6.29 -14.59 3.45
CA GLN A 144 4.87 -14.93 3.57
C GLN A 144 4.41 -16.02 2.58
N ALA A 145 5.11 -16.20 1.45
CA ALA A 145 4.79 -17.19 0.42
C ALA A 145 4.72 -18.62 0.98
N HIS A 146 5.59 -18.97 1.92
CA HIS A 146 5.58 -20.29 2.56
C HIS A 146 4.24 -20.57 3.28
N ARG A 147 3.71 -19.58 4.00
CA ARG A 147 2.41 -19.69 4.66
C ARG A 147 1.27 -19.77 3.64
N ILE A 148 1.28 -18.91 2.64
CA ILE A 148 0.24 -18.91 1.59
C ILE A 148 0.23 -20.22 0.83
N ALA A 149 1.40 -20.74 0.43
CA ALA A 149 1.51 -22.03 -0.24
C ALA A 149 0.91 -23.15 0.60
N ALA A 150 1.25 -23.22 1.89
CA ALA A 150 0.74 -24.24 2.80
C ALA A 150 -0.77 -24.13 3.05
N VAL A 151 -1.27 -22.92 3.31
CA VAL A 151 -2.69 -22.69 3.67
C VAL A 151 -3.62 -22.83 2.46
N ARG A 152 -3.18 -22.41 1.27
CA ARG A 152 -3.94 -22.51 0.02
C ARG A 152 -3.75 -23.83 -0.73
N GLY A 153 -2.78 -24.65 -0.31
CA GLY A 153 -2.45 -25.88 -1.01
C GLY A 153 -1.81 -25.65 -2.38
N LEU A 154 -1.10 -24.55 -2.56
CA LEU A 154 -0.41 -24.21 -3.79
C LEU A 154 1.06 -24.61 -3.72
N PRO A 155 1.69 -25.00 -4.86
CA PRO A 155 3.14 -25.11 -4.92
C PRO A 155 3.80 -23.76 -4.62
N LEU A 156 4.89 -23.75 -3.83
CA LEU A 156 5.61 -22.52 -3.49
C LEU A 156 6.05 -21.75 -4.75
N ALA A 157 6.59 -22.45 -5.75
CA ALA A 157 6.99 -21.83 -7.03
C ALA A 157 5.84 -21.07 -7.71
N LYS A 158 4.61 -21.57 -7.61
CA LYS A 158 3.45 -20.87 -8.17
C LYS A 158 3.14 -19.57 -7.41
N VAL A 159 3.32 -19.57 -6.09
CA VAL A 159 3.16 -18.36 -5.25
C VAL A 159 4.26 -17.36 -5.58
N ASP A 160 5.50 -17.80 -5.80
CA ASP A 160 6.63 -16.95 -6.19
C ASP A 160 6.41 -16.32 -7.57
N ASP A 161 5.83 -17.06 -8.52
CA ASP A 161 5.43 -16.51 -9.82
C ASP A 161 4.37 -15.41 -9.68
N LEU A 162 3.38 -15.61 -8.80
CA LEU A 162 2.35 -14.59 -8.52
C LEU A 162 2.95 -13.34 -7.89
N ILE A 163 3.88 -13.48 -6.94
CA ILE A 163 4.59 -12.35 -6.34
C ILE A 163 5.34 -11.56 -7.43
N SER A 164 6.08 -12.27 -8.27
CA SER A 164 6.86 -11.66 -9.35
C SER A 164 5.97 -10.90 -10.34
N ALA A 165 4.81 -11.48 -10.69
CA ALA A 165 3.85 -10.87 -11.61
C ALA A 165 3.13 -9.62 -11.04
N HIS A 166 3.07 -9.50 -9.70
CA HIS A 166 2.42 -8.37 -9.00
C HIS A 166 3.44 -7.47 -8.28
N THR A 167 4.68 -7.50 -8.72
CA THR A 167 5.73 -6.60 -8.28
C THR A 167 5.82 -5.40 -9.21
N ASP A 168 5.52 -4.23 -8.69
CA ASP A 168 5.77 -2.97 -9.38
C ASP A 168 7.28 -2.69 -9.40
N GLY A 169 7.85 -2.52 -10.59
CA GLY A 169 9.26 -2.19 -10.77
C GLY A 169 9.56 -0.71 -10.52
N ARG A 170 10.85 -0.35 -10.64
CA ARG A 170 11.29 1.04 -10.58
C ARG A 170 10.73 1.83 -11.77
N PHE A 171 10.21 3.02 -11.50
CA PHE A 171 9.77 3.92 -12.56
C PHE A 171 10.97 4.30 -13.46
N LEU A 172 10.82 4.11 -14.78
CA LEU A 172 11.89 4.24 -15.77
C LEU A 172 13.15 3.40 -15.48
N GLY A 173 13.05 2.37 -14.64
CA GLY A 173 14.17 1.53 -14.22
C GLY A 173 15.13 2.16 -13.20
N LEU A 174 14.89 3.41 -12.77
CA LEU A 174 15.79 4.19 -11.94
C LEU A 174 15.16 4.70 -10.64
N LEU A 175 13.89 5.09 -10.65
CA LEU A 175 13.24 5.78 -9.53
C LEU A 175 12.34 4.83 -8.73
N GLY A 176 12.44 4.91 -7.41
CA GLY A 176 11.69 4.10 -6.46
C GLY A 176 12.34 2.75 -6.17
N GLU A 177 11.74 2.00 -5.27
CA GLU A 177 12.10 0.61 -4.97
C GLU A 177 11.00 -0.33 -5.45
N PRO A 178 11.32 -1.56 -5.86
CA PRO A 178 10.30 -2.56 -6.21
C PRO A 178 9.38 -2.85 -5.03
N GLY A 179 8.08 -2.90 -5.29
CA GLY A 179 7.07 -3.18 -4.28
C GLY A 179 6.00 -4.14 -4.78
N VAL A 180 5.51 -5.01 -3.90
CA VAL A 180 4.46 -5.97 -4.21
C VAL A 180 3.12 -5.42 -3.74
N ASN A 181 2.17 -5.24 -4.66
CA ASN A 181 0.83 -4.76 -4.33
C ASN A 181 0.01 -5.88 -3.68
N VAL A 182 -0.22 -5.76 -2.37
CA VAL A 182 -0.85 -6.81 -1.55
C VAL A 182 -2.29 -7.10 -1.98
N LEU A 183 -3.08 -6.07 -2.30
CA LEU A 183 -4.46 -6.26 -2.74
C LEU A 183 -4.53 -7.05 -4.05
N GLN A 184 -3.76 -6.65 -5.04
CA GLN A 184 -3.74 -7.29 -6.34
C GLN A 184 -3.20 -8.73 -6.24
N LEU A 185 -2.16 -8.94 -5.45
CA LEU A 185 -1.61 -10.26 -5.19
C LEU A 185 -2.62 -11.17 -4.50
N ASN A 186 -3.33 -10.70 -3.48
CA ASN A 186 -4.36 -11.47 -2.79
C ASN A 186 -5.52 -11.85 -3.72
N ILE A 187 -5.92 -10.96 -4.63
CA ILE A 187 -6.91 -11.26 -5.66
C ILE A 187 -6.41 -12.35 -6.62
N ALA A 188 -5.14 -12.30 -6.99
CA ALA A 188 -4.55 -13.32 -7.86
C ALA A 188 -4.49 -14.68 -7.17
N VAL A 189 -4.10 -14.73 -5.89
CA VAL A 189 -4.12 -15.96 -5.08
C VAL A 189 -5.54 -16.52 -4.96
N GLU A 190 -6.55 -15.65 -4.74
CA GLU A 190 -7.96 -16.07 -4.64
C GLU A 190 -8.46 -16.70 -5.95
N LYS A 191 -8.03 -16.18 -7.10
CA LYS A 191 -8.39 -16.75 -8.41
C LYS A 191 -7.74 -18.11 -8.68
N GLU A 192 -6.49 -18.29 -8.23
CA GLU A 192 -5.76 -19.57 -8.42
C GLU A 192 -6.25 -20.67 -7.48
N ALA A 193 -6.57 -20.34 -6.24
CA ALA A 193 -7.03 -21.26 -5.21
C ALA A 193 -8.12 -20.61 -4.35
N PRO A 194 -9.38 -20.57 -4.83
CA PRO A 194 -10.48 -19.98 -4.09
C PRO A 194 -10.68 -20.64 -2.73
N LEU A 195 -10.94 -19.84 -1.70
CA LEU A 195 -11.39 -20.38 -0.39
C LEU A 195 -12.80 -20.97 -0.56
N ARG A 196 -12.93 -22.23 -0.13
CA ARG A 196 -14.22 -22.96 -0.13
C ARG A 196 -15.03 -22.64 1.10
#